data_29f610c02874e21f01d1f6aedd6f585c
#
_entry.id   29f610c02874e21f01d1f6aedd6f585c
#
_cell.length_a   1.000
_cell.length_b   1.000
_cell.length_c   1.000
_cell.angle_alpha   90.00
_cell.angle_beta   90.00
_cell.angle_gamma   90.00
#
_symmetry.space_group_name_H-M   'P 1'
#
loop_
_entity.id
_entity.type
_entity.pdbx_description
1 polymer ?
#
loop_
_entity_poly.entity_id
_entity_poly.type
_entity_poly.pdbx_seq_one_letter_code
_entity_poly.pdbx_strand_id
1 'polypeptide(L)'
;MANAAITEPELKSYYVAPFGESGTIQLDNSEHGTITIRPDTPIQGRANGDPVIHGTYTVEYNSIGSHFEYKVDTNSSYKITAAYDLDYTTVHEILSRSLTHTSTMASLKIEFKYFSVAGTANAYLNFVIRNGKIYVETNM
;
A
#
# COMPACT_ATOMS: atom_id res chain seq x y z
N MET A 1 -34.97 -9.40 4.94
CA MET A 1 -34.43 -8.61 4.95
C MET A 1 -33.32 -8.59 4.33
N ALA A 2 -33.18 -7.90 3.83
CA ALA A 2 -32.11 -7.79 3.13
C ALA A 2 -31.05 -7.75 3.97
N ASN A 3 -30.28 -8.41 3.91
CA ASN A 3 -29.22 -8.27 4.51
C ASN A 3 -28.56 -7.17 4.03
N ALA A 4 -28.08 -6.52 4.76
CA ALA A 4 -27.23 -5.53 4.44
C ALA A 4 -26.16 -6.13 3.68
N ALA A 5 -26.13 -5.83 2.53
CA ALA A 5 -25.03 -6.17 1.75
C ALA A 5 -23.80 -5.62 2.44
N ILE A 6 -22.82 -6.42 2.59
CA ILE A 6 -21.59 -5.94 3.07
C ILE A 6 -21.02 -5.09 1.99
N THR A 7 -21.04 -3.81 2.21
CA THR A 7 -20.49 -2.88 1.26
C THR A 7 -19.00 -2.84 1.51
N GLU A 8 -18.24 -3.04 0.48
CA GLU A 8 -16.80 -2.86 0.61
C GLU A 8 -16.53 -1.42 1.03
N PRO A 9 -15.65 -1.21 1.98
CA PRO A 9 -15.33 0.15 2.37
C PRO A 9 -14.78 0.92 1.19
N GLU A 10 -15.14 2.17 1.12
CA GLU A 10 -14.65 3.02 0.05
C GLU A 10 -13.19 3.33 0.25
N LEU A 11 -12.40 3.15 -0.78
CA LEU A 11 -10.98 3.46 -0.71
C LEU A 11 -10.78 4.92 -1.06
N LYS A 12 -9.90 5.59 -0.30
CA LYS A 12 -9.49 6.95 -0.61
C LYS A 12 -8.14 6.91 -1.30
N SER A 13 -7.96 7.79 -2.26
CA SER A 13 -6.73 7.87 -3.04
C SER A 13 -5.93 9.09 -2.59
N TYR A 14 -4.64 8.89 -2.33
CA TYR A 14 -3.75 9.94 -1.88
C TYR A 14 -2.56 10.01 -2.83
N TYR A 15 -2.22 11.21 -3.25
CA TYR A 15 -1.00 11.41 -4.01
C TYR A 15 0.19 11.33 -3.05
N VAL A 16 1.19 10.55 -3.41
CA VAL A 16 2.36 10.35 -2.55
C VAL A 16 3.57 11.12 -3.09
N ALA A 17 3.96 10.85 -4.33
CA ALA A 17 5.19 11.42 -4.86
C ALA A 17 5.30 11.13 -6.35
N PRO A 18 6.18 11.85 -7.07
CA PRO A 18 6.54 11.44 -8.41
C PRO A 18 7.22 10.07 -8.39
N PHE A 19 7.14 9.36 -9.50
CA PHE A 19 7.79 8.06 -9.60
C PHE A 19 9.28 8.23 -9.33
N GLY A 20 9.82 7.36 -8.50
CA GLY A 20 11.24 7.40 -8.14
C GLY A 20 11.54 8.15 -6.86
N GLU A 21 10.56 8.76 -6.25
CA GLU A 21 10.76 9.54 -5.03
C GLU A 21 9.96 8.92 -3.88
N SER A 22 10.30 9.32 -2.68
CA SER A 22 9.60 8.86 -1.48
C SER A 22 8.56 9.89 -1.06
N GLY A 23 7.59 9.43 -0.30
CA GLY A 23 6.59 10.31 0.28
C GLY A 23 5.90 9.66 1.45
N THR A 24 5.25 10.47 2.27
CA THR A 24 4.59 10.02 3.48
C THR A 24 3.21 10.64 3.55
N ILE A 25 2.22 9.82 3.92
CA ILE A 25 0.84 10.26 4.10
C ILE A 25 0.47 10.04 5.56
N GLN A 26 -0.02 11.09 6.21
CA GLN A 26 -0.58 10.98 7.55
C GLN A 26 -2.05 10.71 7.42
N LEU A 27 -2.51 9.60 8.01
CA LEU A 27 -3.92 9.26 7.98
C LEU A 27 -4.60 9.85 9.21
N ASP A 28 -5.83 10.32 8.98
CA ASP A 28 -6.64 10.82 10.07
C ASP A 28 -7.52 9.68 10.58
N ASN A 29 -6.88 8.69 11.20
CA ASN A 29 -7.60 7.56 11.75
C ASN A 29 -7.28 7.44 13.24
N SER A 30 -8.05 6.59 13.92
CA SER A 30 -7.94 6.48 15.38
C SER A 30 -6.60 5.91 15.84
N GLU A 31 -5.88 5.25 14.96
CA GLU A 31 -4.58 4.67 15.29
C GLU A 31 -3.43 5.58 14.89
N HIS A 32 -3.71 6.77 14.38
CA HIS A 32 -2.68 7.70 13.93
C HIS A 32 -1.73 7.06 12.93
N GLY A 33 -2.32 6.43 11.91
CA GLY A 33 -1.55 5.70 10.92
C GLY A 33 -0.76 6.61 10.00
N THR A 34 0.39 6.12 9.58
CA THR A 34 1.25 6.81 8.62
C THR A 34 1.62 5.81 7.53
N ILE A 35 1.50 6.21 6.28
CA ILE A 35 1.91 5.40 5.14
C ILE A 35 3.12 6.05 4.52
N THR A 36 4.19 5.29 4.37
CA THR A 36 5.41 5.75 3.73
C THR A 36 5.69 4.86 2.53
N ILE A 37 6.02 5.49 1.41
CA ILE A 37 6.49 4.79 0.23
C ILE A 37 7.87 5.33 -0.08
N ARG A 38 8.84 4.43 -0.22
CA ARG A 38 10.20 4.85 -0.52
C ARG A 38 10.86 3.86 -1.45
N PRO A 39 11.70 4.33 -2.37
CA PRO A 39 12.54 3.41 -3.13
C PRO A 39 13.61 2.83 -2.22
N ASP A 40 13.84 1.52 -2.33
CA ASP A 40 14.84 0.85 -1.50
C ASP A 40 16.23 1.27 -1.91
N THR A 41 16.42 1.49 -3.21
CA THR A 41 17.69 1.92 -3.74
C THR A 41 17.53 3.35 -4.24
N PRO A 42 18.31 4.27 -3.75
CA PRO A 42 18.20 5.63 -4.26
C PRO A 42 18.43 5.67 -5.75
N ILE A 43 17.71 6.54 -6.41
CA ILE A 43 17.92 6.75 -7.82
C ILE A 43 19.24 7.44 -7.95
N GLN A 44 20.21 6.80 -8.57
CA GLN A 44 21.50 7.38 -8.68
C GLN A 44 22.11 7.06 -9.99
N GLY A 45 23.19 7.71 -10.29
CA GLY A 45 23.93 7.45 -11.47
C GLY A 45 23.16 7.69 -12.72
N ARG A 46 22.15 8.50 -12.66
CA ARG A 46 21.40 8.77 -13.84
C ARG A 46 22.21 9.62 -14.75
N ALA A 47 22.45 9.11 -15.92
CA ALA A 47 23.06 9.93 -16.92
C ALA A 47 22.09 11.03 -17.31
N ASN A 48 22.60 12.09 -17.85
CA ASN A 48 21.76 13.15 -18.29
C ASN A 48 20.72 12.66 -19.28
N GLY A 49 19.49 12.98 -19.01
CA GLY A 49 18.42 12.60 -19.91
C GLY A 49 17.88 11.20 -19.71
N ASP A 50 18.44 10.45 -18.77
CA ASP A 50 17.89 9.13 -18.49
C ASP A 50 16.51 9.27 -17.91
N PRO A 51 15.58 8.43 -18.33
CA PRO A 51 14.29 8.39 -17.68
C PRO A 51 14.45 7.82 -16.30
N VAL A 52 13.44 7.93 -15.54
CA VAL A 52 13.44 7.34 -14.26
C VAL A 52 13.60 5.87 -14.36
N ILE A 53 14.34 5.39 -13.46
CA ILE A 53 14.71 4.08 -13.49
C ILE A 53 13.78 3.19 -12.75
N HIS A 54 13.76 1.96 -13.11
CA HIS A 54 13.06 0.96 -12.37
C HIS A 54 13.76 0.67 -11.07
N GLY A 55 13.05 0.13 -10.13
CA GLY A 55 13.61 -0.22 -8.84
C GLY A 55 12.55 -0.85 -7.96
N THR A 56 12.95 -1.12 -6.73
CA THR A 56 12.07 -1.73 -5.73
C THR A 56 11.66 -0.65 -4.76
N TYR A 57 10.37 -0.63 -4.45
CA TYR A 57 9.82 0.27 -3.45
C TYR A 57 9.40 -0.51 -2.23
N THR A 58 9.46 0.13 -1.07
CA THR A 58 8.85 -0.38 0.15
C THR A 58 7.61 0.44 0.43
N VAL A 59 6.50 -0.25 0.66
CA VAL A 59 5.23 0.35 1.07
C VAL A 59 5.04 -0.03 2.53
N GLU A 60 4.88 0.97 3.39
CA GLU A 60 4.86 0.72 4.82
C GLU A 60 3.73 1.50 5.49
N TYR A 61 2.96 0.82 6.33
CA TYR A 61 1.97 1.43 7.20
C TYR A 61 2.39 1.23 8.63
N ASN A 62 2.42 2.31 9.40
CA ASN A 62 2.71 2.26 10.82
C ASN A 62 1.63 2.97 11.60
N SER A 63 1.19 2.36 12.68
CA SER A 63 0.24 2.95 13.60
C SER A 63 0.57 2.49 15.00
N ILE A 64 -0.22 2.95 15.98
CA ILE A 64 -0.02 2.57 17.36
C ILE A 64 -0.10 1.05 17.53
N GLY A 65 -1.02 0.41 16.85
CA GLY A 65 -1.26 -1.02 17.05
C GLY A 65 -0.84 -1.92 15.91
N SER A 66 -0.31 -1.37 14.82
CA SER A 66 -0.07 -2.19 13.64
C SER A 66 1.07 -1.69 12.79
N HIS A 67 1.74 -2.65 12.15
CA HIS A 67 2.75 -2.38 11.15
C HIS A 67 2.54 -3.36 10.01
N PHE A 68 2.48 -2.85 8.79
CA PHE A 68 2.41 -3.66 7.57
C PHE A 68 3.40 -3.12 6.57
N GLU A 69 4.06 -4.02 5.86
CA GLU A 69 5.08 -3.60 4.90
C GLU A 69 5.19 -4.62 3.78
N TYR A 70 5.39 -4.18 2.57
CA TYR A 70 5.68 -5.08 1.46
C TYR A 70 6.54 -4.37 0.41
N LYS A 71 7.05 -5.15 -0.53
CA LYS A 71 7.92 -4.66 -1.59
C LYS A 71 7.20 -4.69 -2.92
N VAL A 72 7.53 -3.74 -3.78
CA VAL A 72 6.97 -3.65 -5.12
C VAL A 72 8.13 -3.43 -6.09
N ASP A 73 8.26 -4.31 -7.06
CA ASP A 73 9.23 -4.15 -8.13
C ASP A 73 8.59 -3.45 -9.32
N THR A 74 9.33 -2.54 -9.94
CA THR A 74 8.87 -1.80 -11.09
C THR A 74 9.90 -1.89 -12.21
N ASN A 75 9.46 -1.60 -13.43
CA ASN A 75 10.37 -1.60 -14.59
C ASN A 75 10.50 -0.19 -15.16
N SER A 76 11.31 -0.05 -16.22
CA SER A 76 11.60 1.24 -16.80
C SER A 76 10.41 1.86 -17.55
N SER A 77 9.33 1.12 -17.71
CA SER A 77 8.10 1.64 -18.29
C SER A 77 7.10 2.06 -17.24
N TYR A 78 7.54 2.20 -15.98
CA TYR A 78 6.68 2.58 -14.86
C TYR A 78 5.59 1.56 -14.59
N LYS A 79 5.90 0.28 -14.80
CA LYS A 79 4.93 -0.79 -14.56
C LYS A 79 5.39 -1.65 -13.40
N ILE A 80 4.43 -2.15 -12.64
CA ILE A 80 4.68 -3.04 -11.54
C ILE A 80 4.89 -4.44 -12.09
N THR A 81 5.95 -5.10 -11.67
CA THR A 81 6.28 -6.45 -12.11
C THR A 81 6.17 -7.49 -11.02
N ALA A 82 6.18 -7.07 -9.76
CA ALA A 82 6.06 -8.01 -8.64
C ALA A 82 5.64 -7.27 -7.37
N ALA A 83 4.98 -7.99 -6.46
CA ALA A 83 4.71 -7.51 -5.11
C ALA A 83 4.97 -8.70 -4.19
N TYR A 84 5.75 -8.49 -3.12
CA TYR A 84 6.24 -9.62 -2.33
C TYR A 84 6.76 -9.15 -0.96
N ASP A 85 7.23 -10.10 -0.18
CA ASP A 85 7.85 -9.85 1.14
C ASP A 85 6.93 -9.11 2.10
N LEU A 86 5.70 -9.60 2.21
CA LEU A 86 4.78 -9.06 3.20
C LEU A 86 5.28 -9.39 4.59
N ASP A 87 5.45 -8.36 5.41
CA ASP A 87 5.80 -8.46 6.81
C ASP A 87 4.82 -7.64 7.61
N TYR A 88 4.39 -8.13 8.76
CA TYR A 88 3.45 -7.38 9.57
C TYR A 88 3.50 -7.79 11.03
N THR A 89 3.12 -6.84 11.87
CA THR A 89 2.88 -7.05 13.29
C THR A 89 1.63 -6.26 13.64
N THR A 90 0.68 -6.88 14.31
CA THR A 90 -0.56 -6.17 14.64
C THR A 90 -1.15 -6.75 15.91
N VAL A 91 -1.86 -5.92 16.66
CA VAL A 91 -2.60 -6.37 17.84
C VAL A 91 -3.93 -7.03 17.46
N HIS A 92 -4.32 -6.94 16.20
CA HIS A 92 -5.60 -7.51 15.73
C HIS A 92 -5.39 -8.94 15.26
N GLU A 93 -6.43 -9.75 15.37
CA GLU A 93 -6.37 -11.11 14.85
C GLU A 93 -6.56 -11.06 13.33
N ILE A 94 -5.61 -11.63 12.60
CA ILE A 94 -5.66 -11.66 11.14
C ILE A 94 -6.28 -12.98 10.72
N LEU A 95 -7.35 -12.90 9.93
CA LEU A 95 -8.03 -14.08 9.40
C LEU A 95 -7.50 -14.48 8.04
N SER A 96 -7.15 -13.52 7.21
CA SER A 96 -6.55 -13.81 5.92
C SER A 96 -5.76 -12.62 5.43
N ARG A 97 -4.84 -12.87 4.52
CA ARG A 97 -4.06 -11.82 3.88
C ARG A 97 -3.77 -12.20 2.45
N SER A 98 -3.70 -11.22 1.60
CA SER A 98 -3.44 -11.43 0.18
C SER A 98 -2.67 -10.26 -0.36
N LEU A 99 -1.60 -10.55 -1.10
CA LEU A 99 -0.81 -9.52 -1.77
C LEU A 99 -0.78 -9.88 -3.25
N THR A 100 -1.38 -9.02 -4.07
CA THR A 100 -1.50 -9.25 -5.50
C THR A 100 -1.05 -8.02 -6.26
N HIS A 101 -0.88 -8.14 -7.57
CA HIS A 101 -0.53 -6.96 -8.37
C HIS A 101 -1.02 -7.09 -9.80
N THR A 102 -1.22 -5.93 -10.40
CA THR A 102 -1.33 -5.77 -11.84
C THR A 102 -0.19 -4.86 -12.27
N SER A 103 -0.15 -4.47 -13.53
CA SER A 103 0.92 -3.59 -14.00
C SER A 103 0.84 -2.18 -13.41
N THR A 104 -0.31 -1.79 -12.85
CA THR A 104 -0.50 -0.43 -12.33
C THR A 104 -0.81 -0.39 -10.85
N MET A 105 -1.09 -1.51 -10.21
CA MET A 105 -1.47 -1.51 -8.80
C MET A 105 -0.96 -2.75 -8.10
N ALA A 106 -0.35 -2.56 -6.94
CA ALA A 106 -0.07 -3.64 -6.00
C ALA A 106 -1.05 -3.50 -4.86
N SER A 107 -1.69 -4.59 -4.45
CA SER A 107 -2.78 -4.53 -3.47
C SER A 107 -2.52 -5.50 -2.34
N LEU A 108 -2.45 -4.96 -1.13
CA LEU A 108 -2.46 -5.75 0.08
C LEU A 108 -3.85 -5.69 0.66
N LYS A 109 -4.46 -6.85 0.84
CA LYS A 109 -5.76 -6.98 1.48
C LYS A 109 -5.60 -7.81 2.73
N ILE A 110 -6.06 -7.27 3.86
CA ILE A 110 -6.02 -7.95 5.15
C ILE A 110 -7.44 -8.08 5.64
N GLU A 111 -7.84 -9.28 6.01
CA GLU A 111 -9.11 -9.49 6.68
C GLU A 111 -8.83 -9.76 8.15
N PHE A 112 -9.44 -8.98 9.04
CA PHE A 112 -9.23 -9.19 10.45
C PHE A 112 -10.54 -9.21 11.20
N LYS A 113 -10.49 -9.76 12.41
CA LYS A 113 -11.65 -9.98 13.25
C LYS A 113 -11.73 -8.84 14.26
N TYR A 114 -12.95 -8.33 14.47
CA TYR A 114 -13.18 -7.39 15.54
C TYR A 114 -13.35 -8.13 16.85
N PHE A 115 -12.75 -7.62 17.89
CA PHE A 115 -12.86 -8.26 19.20
C PHE A 115 -14.22 -8.07 19.83
N SER A 116 -14.81 -6.91 19.64
CA SER A 116 -16.01 -6.54 20.39
C SER A 116 -17.29 -6.84 19.69
N VAL A 117 -17.25 -7.27 18.41
CA VAL A 117 -18.44 -7.58 17.66
C VAL A 117 -18.17 -8.82 16.83
N ALA A 118 -19.22 -9.57 16.58
CA ALA A 118 -19.10 -10.69 15.67
C ALA A 118 -19.02 -10.13 14.27
N GLY A 119 -17.88 -10.25 13.65
CA GLY A 119 -17.72 -9.76 12.30
C GLY A 119 -16.28 -9.60 11.94
N THR A 120 -16.08 -9.22 10.69
CA THR A 120 -14.75 -9.05 10.13
C THR A 120 -14.71 -7.74 9.38
N ALA A 121 -13.51 -7.25 9.15
CA ALA A 121 -13.29 -6.07 8.33
C ALA A 121 -12.15 -6.32 7.37
N ASN A 122 -12.23 -5.69 6.22
CA ASN A 122 -11.15 -5.74 5.24
C ASN A 122 -10.43 -4.42 5.21
N ALA A 123 -9.11 -4.48 5.28
CA ALA A 123 -8.26 -3.32 5.12
C ALA A 123 -7.46 -3.48 3.85
N TYR A 124 -7.27 -2.39 3.14
CA TYR A 124 -6.53 -2.37 1.89
C TYR A 124 -5.40 -1.36 1.98
N LEU A 125 -4.25 -1.73 1.46
CA LEU A 125 -3.11 -0.83 1.32
C LEU A 125 -2.55 -1.04 -0.08
N ASN A 126 -2.93 -0.18 -1.00
CA ASN A 126 -2.62 -0.34 -2.41
C ASN A 126 -1.63 0.72 -2.88
N PHE A 127 -0.62 0.26 -3.60
CA PHE A 127 0.37 1.11 -4.26
C PHE A 127 -0.07 1.23 -5.71
N VAL A 128 -0.23 2.44 -6.21
CA VAL A 128 -0.76 2.69 -7.55
C VAL A 128 0.18 3.61 -8.31
N ILE A 129 0.46 3.26 -9.57
CA ILE A 129 1.19 4.13 -10.47
C ILE A 129 0.21 4.67 -11.50
N ARG A 130 0.18 5.99 -11.65
CA ARG A 130 -0.71 6.64 -12.61
C ARG A 130 -0.03 7.88 -13.15
N ASN A 131 0.15 7.92 -14.46
CA ASN A 131 0.76 9.09 -15.13
C ASN A 131 2.12 9.48 -14.55
N GLY A 132 2.96 8.48 -14.28
CA GLY A 132 4.30 8.74 -13.73
C GLY A 132 4.31 9.21 -12.30
N LYS A 133 3.21 9.01 -11.57
CA LYS A 133 3.09 9.43 -10.17
C LYS A 133 2.64 8.26 -9.34
N ILE A 134 3.00 8.30 -8.06
CA ILE A 134 2.67 7.25 -7.11
C ILE A 134 1.54 7.72 -6.22
N TYR A 135 0.53 6.88 -6.10
CA TYR A 135 -0.62 7.09 -5.22
C TYR A 135 -0.78 5.91 -4.29
N VAL A 136 -1.43 6.14 -3.17
CA VAL A 136 -1.88 5.08 -2.28
C VAL A 136 -3.39 5.11 -2.26
N GLU A 137 -4.01 3.93 -2.37
CA GLU A 137 -5.45 3.80 -2.15
C GLU A 137 -5.64 2.93 -0.93
N THR A 138 -6.40 3.41 0.03
CA THR A 138 -6.54 2.74 1.31
C THR A 138 -7.85 3.12 1.97
N ASN A 139 -8.32 2.25 2.84
CA ASN A 139 -9.45 2.53 3.73
C ASN A 139 -9.02 2.50 5.20
N MET A 140 -7.75 2.51 5.43
CA MET A 140 -7.20 2.52 6.77
C MET A 140 -7.33 3.84 7.49
#